data_25b25bf32788897abfe2d0029e9efe43
#
_entry.id   25b25bf32788897abfe2d0029e9efe43
#
_cell.length_a   1.000
_cell.length_b   1.000
_cell.length_c   1.000
_cell.angle_alpha   90.00
_cell.angle_beta   90.00
_cell.angle_gamma   90.00
#
_symmetry.space_group_name_H-M   'P 1'
#
loop_
_entity.id
_entity.type
_entity.pdbx_description
1 polymer ?
#
loop_
_entity_poly.entity_id
_entity_poly.type
_entity_poly.pdbx_seq_one_letter_code
_entity_poly.pdbx_strand_id
1 'polypeptide(L)'
;MTTLIYDSTFEGLLTAVFEVFEYKYDAVEIIAKENYTQENFFAETHEVITDFEKSDRVLKKLEENLGKEGISQLMLVYFSERKDLERLILSAVRHSINHPKQNILKDFGNDDMLEISKICRSV
;
A
#
# COMPACT_ATOMS: atom_id res chain seq x y z
N MET A 1 17.07 -4.80 5.33
CA MET A 1 15.77 -4.20 4.96
C MET A 1 15.86 -3.56 3.58
N THR A 2 14.84 -3.71 2.78
CA THR A 2 14.78 -3.15 1.42
C THR A 2 13.88 -1.94 1.40
N THR A 3 14.31 -0.85 0.79
CA THR A 3 13.51 0.35 0.59
C THR A 3 13.11 0.44 -0.87
N LEU A 4 11.81 0.47 -1.13
CA LEU A 4 11.23 0.68 -2.46
C LEU A 4 10.85 2.14 -2.60
N ILE A 5 11.36 2.79 -3.63
CA ILE A 5 11.13 4.22 -3.89
C ILE A 5 10.23 4.33 -5.11
N TYR A 6 9.05 4.91 -4.95
CA TYR A 6 8.10 5.07 -6.04
C TYR A 6 7.91 6.56 -6.39
N ASP A 7 7.29 6.81 -7.53
CA ASP A 7 7.18 8.14 -8.16
C ASP A 7 6.12 9.07 -7.57
N SER A 8 5.62 8.76 -6.39
CA SER A 8 4.58 9.52 -5.68
C SER A 8 3.20 9.47 -6.32
N THR A 9 2.99 8.63 -7.34
CA THR A 9 1.66 8.39 -7.90
C THR A 9 1.01 7.18 -7.24
N PHE A 10 -0.32 7.11 -7.28
CA PHE A 10 -1.05 5.95 -6.75
C PHE A 10 -0.68 4.67 -7.52
N GLU A 11 -0.57 4.77 -8.85
CA GLU A 11 -0.17 3.66 -9.70
C GLU A 11 1.26 3.20 -9.38
N GLY A 12 2.15 4.13 -9.07
CA GLY A 12 3.51 3.82 -8.63
C GLY A 12 3.51 3.09 -7.30
N LEU A 13 2.68 3.52 -6.35
CA LEU A 13 2.53 2.83 -5.07
C LEU A 13 2.02 1.41 -5.26
N LEU A 14 0.98 1.21 -6.08
CA LEU A 14 0.45 -0.13 -6.34
C LEU A 14 1.47 -1.00 -7.07
N THR A 15 2.29 -0.42 -7.95
CA THR A 15 3.40 -1.14 -8.58
C THR A 15 4.39 -1.63 -7.52
N ALA A 16 4.76 -0.76 -6.58
CA ALA A 16 5.65 -1.13 -5.47
C ALA A 16 5.05 -2.26 -4.63
N VAL A 17 3.76 -2.17 -4.31
CA VAL A 17 3.04 -3.22 -3.58
C VAL A 17 3.10 -4.54 -4.35
N PHE A 18 2.86 -4.53 -5.66
CA PHE A 18 2.98 -5.74 -6.48
C PHE A 18 4.38 -6.35 -6.35
N GLU A 19 5.42 -5.52 -6.42
CA GLU A 19 6.81 -5.99 -6.35
C GLU A 19 7.16 -6.58 -4.99
N VAL A 20 6.54 -6.11 -3.90
CA VAL A 20 6.71 -6.73 -2.57
C VAL A 20 6.34 -8.21 -2.63
N PHE A 21 5.25 -8.55 -3.30
CA PHE A 21 4.81 -9.94 -3.45
C PHE A 21 5.58 -10.68 -4.53
N GLU A 22 5.91 -10.02 -5.64
CA GLU A 22 6.64 -10.61 -6.75
C GLU A 22 8.03 -11.08 -6.33
N TYR A 23 8.75 -10.25 -5.57
CA TYR A 23 10.11 -10.54 -5.12
C TYR A 23 10.16 -11.07 -3.69
N LYS A 24 9.01 -11.24 -3.04
CA LYS A 24 8.89 -11.82 -1.69
C LYS A 24 9.75 -11.11 -0.65
N TYR A 25 9.72 -9.79 -0.65
CA TYR A 25 10.43 -9.00 0.37
C TYR A 25 9.81 -9.23 1.74
N ASP A 26 10.63 -9.63 2.73
CA ASP A 26 10.18 -9.86 4.10
C ASP A 26 10.11 -8.55 4.90
N ALA A 27 11.21 -7.81 4.90
CA ALA A 27 11.31 -6.52 5.58
C ALA A 27 11.45 -5.43 4.52
N VAL A 28 10.39 -4.63 4.33
CA VAL A 28 10.34 -3.64 3.28
C VAL A 28 9.74 -2.34 3.80
N GLU A 29 10.30 -1.24 3.32
CA GLU A 29 9.74 0.10 3.47
C GLU A 29 9.45 0.64 2.08
N ILE A 30 8.26 1.20 1.90
CA ILE A 30 7.87 1.86 0.65
C ILE A 30 7.82 3.36 0.94
N ILE A 31 8.54 4.13 0.14
CA ILE A 31 8.63 5.58 0.34
C ILE A 31 8.49 6.31 -0.98
N ALA A 32 7.78 7.45 -0.96
CA ALA A 32 7.68 8.31 -2.12
C ALA A 32 9.03 8.98 -2.39
N LYS A 33 9.35 9.16 -3.67
CA LYS A 33 10.62 9.75 -4.10
C LYS A 33 10.91 11.09 -3.43
N GLU A 34 9.89 11.93 -3.30
CA GLU A 34 10.03 13.26 -2.68
C GLU A 34 10.37 13.22 -1.19
N ASN A 35 10.07 12.10 -0.52
CA ASN A 35 10.32 11.93 0.91
C ASN A 35 11.56 11.09 1.20
N TYR A 36 12.23 10.59 0.15
CA TYR A 36 13.40 9.75 0.32
C TYR A 36 14.61 10.58 0.71
N THR A 37 15.28 10.15 1.79
CA THR A 37 16.56 10.71 2.21
C THR A 37 17.59 9.60 2.29
N GLN A 38 18.80 9.86 1.84
CA GLN A 38 19.86 8.85 1.76
C GLN A 38 20.59 8.69 3.09
N GLU A 39 19.83 8.52 4.19
CA GLU A 39 20.38 8.43 5.55
C GLU A 39 20.74 7.03 6.00
N ASN A 40 20.21 6.00 5.36
CA ASN A 40 20.42 4.62 5.77
C ASN A 40 21.38 3.91 4.82
N PHE A 41 22.64 3.83 5.22
CA PHE A 41 23.69 3.20 4.41
C PHE A 41 23.60 1.66 4.33
N PHE A 42 22.79 1.05 5.19
CA PHE A 42 22.66 -0.41 5.27
C PHE A 42 21.43 -0.95 4.57
N ALA A 43 20.49 -0.08 4.16
CA ALA A 43 19.32 -0.50 3.44
C ALA A 43 19.62 -0.61 1.95
N GLU A 44 19.18 -1.71 1.35
CA GLU A 44 19.16 -1.81 -0.10
C GLU A 44 18.01 -0.95 -0.63
N THR A 45 18.29 -0.16 -1.64
CA THR A 45 17.27 0.68 -2.27
C THR A 45 16.96 0.16 -3.66
N HIS A 46 15.70 0.20 -4.02
CA HIS A 46 15.22 -0.18 -5.34
C HIS A 46 14.25 0.90 -5.82
N GLU A 47 14.57 1.52 -6.94
CA GLU A 47 13.67 2.49 -7.57
C GLU A 47 12.61 1.74 -8.37
N VAL A 48 11.35 1.93 -7.99
CA VAL A 48 10.23 1.27 -8.64
C VAL A 48 9.85 2.05 -9.90
N ILE A 49 9.84 1.37 -11.03
CA ILE A 49 9.35 1.95 -12.28
C ILE A 49 7.87 1.64 -12.38
N THR A 50 7.05 2.68 -12.47
CA THR A 50 5.59 2.51 -12.52
C THR A 50 5.20 1.65 -13.73
N ASP A 51 4.49 0.58 -13.45
CA ASP A 51 4.01 -0.39 -14.44
C ASP A 51 2.49 -0.52 -14.29
N PHE A 52 1.76 0.00 -15.26
CA PHE A 52 0.30 0.02 -15.21
C PHE A 52 -0.33 -1.38 -15.22
N GLU A 53 0.33 -2.35 -15.82
CA GLU A 53 -0.16 -3.73 -15.78
C GLU A 53 -0.08 -4.31 -14.37
N LYS A 54 1.03 -4.08 -13.67
CA LYS A 54 1.20 -4.52 -12.28
C LYS A 54 0.22 -3.81 -11.35
N SER A 55 0.11 -2.50 -11.48
CA SER A 55 -0.80 -1.70 -10.66
C SER A 55 -2.26 -2.12 -10.89
N ASP A 56 -2.64 -2.39 -12.12
CA ASP A 56 -3.99 -2.83 -12.48
C ASP A 56 -4.34 -4.20 -11.90
N ARG A 57 -3.36 -5.11 -11.85
CA ARG A 57 -3.53 -6.41 -11.20
C ARG A 57 -3.83 -6.28 -9.71
N VAL A 58 -3.10 -5.42 -9.01
CA VAL A 58 -3.36 -5.15 -7.59
C VAL A 58 -4.75 -4.56 -7.41
N LEU A 59 -5.09 -3.57 -8.24
CA LEU A 59 -6.37 -2.88 -8.16
C LEU A 59 -7.55 -3.83 -8.38
N LYS A 60 -7.46 -4.68 -9.38
CA LYS A 60 -8.50 -5.67 -9.67
C LYS A 60 -8.68 -6.66 -8.52
N LYS A 61 -7.58 -7.14 -7.95
CA LYS A 61 -7.63 -8.07 -6.82
C LYS A 61 -8.28 -7.42 -5.60
N LEU A 62 -7.92 -6.19 -5.32
CA LEU A 62 -8.51 -5.43 -4.22
C LEU A 62 -10.01 -5.17 -4.47
N GLU A 63 -10.38 -4.81 -5.69
CA GLU A 63 -11.78 -4.55 -6.03
C GLU A 63 -12.64 -5.80 -5.86
N GLU A 64 -12.12 -6.98 -6.24
CA GLU A 64 -12.83 -8.24 -6.03
C GLU A 64 -13.16 -8.48 -4.56
N ASN A 65 -12.26 -8.13 -3.65
CA ASN A 65 -12.41 -8.39 -2.22
C ASN A 65 -13.12 -7.25 -1.49
N LEU A 66 -12.84 -6.00 -1.86
CA LEU A 66 -13.25 -4.81 -1.12
C LEU A 66 -14.35 -4.00 -1.79
N GLY A 67 -14.57 -4.24 -3.09
CA GLY A 67 -15.49 -3.44 -3.90
C GLY A 67 -14.93 -2.05 -4.20
N LYS A 68 -15.69 -1.26 -4.96
CA LYS A 68 -15.30 0.10 -5.33
C LYS A 68 -15.21 1.02 -4.13
N GLU A 69 -16.08 0.83 -3.14
CA GLU A 69 -16.06 1.59 -1.90
C GLU A 69 -14.74 1.38 -1.15
N GLY A 70 -14.28 0.13 -1.07
CA GLY A 70 -13.01 -0.18 -0.42
C GLY A 70 -11.82 0.47 -1.15
N ILE A 71 -11.83 0.48 -2.48
CA ILE A 71 -10.81 1.19 -3.25
C ILE A 71 -10.83 2.68 -2.93
N SER A 72 -12.02 3.29 -2.87
CA SER A 72 -12.14 4.70 -2.52
C SER A 72 -11.58 5.00 -1.14
N GLN A 73 -11.79 4.11 -0.17
CA GLN A 73 -11.23 4.25 1.17
C GLN A 73 -9.69 4.23 1.16
N LEU A 74 -9.10 3.32 0.39
CA LEU A 74 -7.63 3.27 0.25
C LEU A 74 -7.09 4.52 -0.43
N MET A 75 -7.82 5.08 -1.39
CA MET A 75 -7.44 6.34 -2.02
C MET A 75 -7.49 7.50 -1.03
N LEU A 76 -8.45 7.52 -0.10
CA LEU A 76 -8.50 8.52 0.96
C LEU A 76 -7.26 8.42 1.86
N VAL A 77 -6.82 7.21 2.19
CA VAL A 77 -5.58 6.99 2.94
C VAL A 77 -4.38 7.56 2.16
N TYR A 78 -4.32 7.26 0.87
CA TYR A 78 -3.25 7.78 0.01
C TYR A 78 -3.22 9.31 0.01
N PHE A 79 -4.38 9.96 -0.15
CA PHE A 79 -4.46 11.41 -0.18
C PHE A 79 -4.34 12.08 1.19
N SER A 80 -4.34 11.31 2.27
CA SER A 80 -4.19 11.84 3.63
C SER A 80 -2.82 12.47 3.90
N GLU A 81 -1.83 12.13 3.08
CA GLU A 81 -0.43 12.55 3.22
C GLU A 81 0.20 12.16 4.57
N ARG A 82 -0.36 11.18 5.25
CA ARG A 82 0.22 10.68 6.50
C ARG A 82 1.55 10.00 6.23
N LYS A 83 2.45 10.07 7.20
CA LYS A 83 3.79 9.46 7.08
C LYS A 83 3.73 7.93 6.96
N ASP A 84 2.66 7.32 7.47
CA ASP A 84 2.49 5.86 7.49
C ASP A 84 1.53 5.35 6.40
N LEU A 85 1.16 6.19 5.42
CA LEU A 85 0.17 5.80 4.41
C LEU A 85 0.58 4.56 3.62
N GLU A 86 1.84 4.47 3.22
CA GLU A 86 2.33 3.32 2.45
C GLU A 86 2.26 2.04 3.27
N ARG A 87 2.65 2.12 4.54
CA ARG A 87 2.58 0.97 5.45
C ARG A 87 1.14 0.50 5.65
N LEU A 88 0.22 1.44 5.84
CA LEU A 88 -1.20 1.11 6.01
C LEU A 88 -1.80 0.45 4.77
N ILE A 89 -1.49 0.99 3.59
CA ILE A 89 -1.99 0.42 2.33
C ILE A 89 -1.40 -0.98 2.11
N LEU A 90 -0.11 -1.16 2.33
CA LEU A 90 0.52 -2.48 2.21
C LEU A 90 -0.11 -3.48 3.19
N SER A 91 -0.35 -3.05 4.43
CA SER A 91 -1.03 -3.87 5.45
C SER A 91 -2.41 -4.31 4.99
N ALA A 92 -3.19 -3.39 4.42
CA ALA A 92 -4.53 -3.69 3.90
C ALA A 92 -4.45 -4.72 2.75
N VAL A 93 -3.49 -4.55 1.84
CA VAL A 93 -3.33 -5.48 0.71
C VAL A 93 -2.94 -6.88 1.23
N ARG A 94 -2.00 -6.97 2.14
CA ARG A 94 -1.59 -8.27 2.75
C ARG A 94 -2.78 -8.94 3.43
N HIS A 95 -3.53 -8.18 4.21
CA HIS A 95 -4.69 -8.71 4.93
C HIS A 95 -5.77 -9.19 3.95
N SER A 96 -6.01 -8.42 2.90
CA SER A 96 -6.99 -8.79 1.86
C SER A 96 -6.61 -10.08 1.12
N ILE A 97 -5.33 -10.24 0.79
CA ILE A 97 -4.84 -11.44 0.10
C ILE A 97 -5.00 -12.67 0.98
N ASN A 98 -4.76 -12.53 2.28
CA ASN A 98 -4.88 -13.65 3.23
C ASN A 98 -6.33 -13.99 3.57
N HIS A 99 -7.29 -13.14 3.22
CA HIS A 99 -8.72 -13.34 3.50
C HIS A 99 -9.54 -13.05 2.24
N PRO A 100 -9.40 -13.89 1.19
CA PRO A 100 -10.10 -13.65 -0.08
C PRO A 100 -11.62 -13.67 0.11
N LYS A 101 -12.30 -12.83 -0.65
CA LYS A 101 -13.78 -12.67 -0.63
C LYS A 101 -14.32 -12.06 0.67
N GLN A 102 -13.46 -11.51 1.51
CA GLN A 102 -13.86 -10.80 2.73
C GLN A 102 -13.49 -9.32 2.60
N ASN A 103 -14.36 -8.45 3.11
CA ASN A 103 -14.02 -7.04 3.21
C ASN A 103 -13.29 -6.78 4.52
N ILE A 104 -11.96 -6.91 4.46
CA ILE A 104 -11.10 -6.77 5.65
C ILE A 104 -11.06 -5.35 6.20
N LEU A 105 -11.50 -4.35 5.45
CA LEU A 105 -11.55 -2.97 5.95
C LEU A 105 -12.57 -2.81 7.08
N LYS A 106 -13.47 -3.78 7.26
CA LYS A 106 -14.42 -3.82 8.37
C LYS A 106 -13.92 -4.63 9.56
N ASP A 107 -12.71 -5.17 9.49
CA ASP A 107 -12.09 -5.92 10.58
C ASP A 107 -11.45 -4.96 11.58
N PHE A 108 -12.27 -4.36 12.43
CA PHE A 108 -11.83 -3.36 13.41
C PHE A 108 -11.05 -3.93 14.58
N GLY A 109 -10.94 -5.26 14.67
CA GLY A 109 -10.02 -5.91 15.59
C GLY A 109 -8.56 -5.82 15.14
N ASN A 110 -8.33 -5.47 13.88
CA ASN A 110 -7.00 -5.21 13.34
C ASN A 110 -6.68 -3.73 13.50
N ASP A 111 -5.55 -3.42 14.15
CA ASP A 111 -5.17 -2.03 14.46
C ASP A 111 -5.01 -1.16 13.20
N ASP A 112 -4.44 -1.71 12.13
CA ASP A 112 -4.25 -0.97 10.88
C ASP A 112 -5.57 -0.70 10.17
N MET A 113 -6.49 -1.67 10.17
CA MET A 113 -7.81 -1.49 9.57
C MET A 113 -8.63 -0.46 10.37
N LEU A 114 -8.50 -0.47 11.68
CA LEU A 114 -9.13 0.54 12.53
C LEU A 114 -8.58 1.94 12.23
N GLU A 115 -7.27 2.06 12.04
CA GLU A 115 -6.63 3.33 11.72
C GLU A 115 -7.10 3.86 10.36
N ILE A 116 -7.20 2.99 9.35
CA ILE A 116 -7.75 3.35 8.03
C ILE A 116 -9.18 3.88 8.17
N SER A 117 -10.00 3.22 8.99
CA SER A 117 -11.38 3.65 9.25
C SER A 117 -11.41 5.06 9.85
N LYS A 118 -10.51 5.36 10.80
CA LYS A 118 -10.41 6.68 11.42
C LYS A 118 -10.04 7.75 10.40
N ILE A 119 -9.09 7.46 9.52
CA ILE A 119 -8.69 8.37 8.45
C ILE A 119 -9.88 8.69 7.55
N CYS A 120 -10.63 7.67 7.14
CA CYS A 120 -11.78 7.85 6.26
C CYS A 120 -12.91 8.66 6.91
N ARG A 121 -13.09 8.52 8.23
CA ARG A 121 -14.11 9.27 8.96
C ARG A 121 -13.76 10.73 9.20
N SER A 122 -12.48 11.07 9.16
CA SER A 122 -12.02 12.45 9.41
C SER A 122 -12.00 13.34 8.16
N VAL A 123 -12.36 12.76 7.02
CA VAL A 123 -12.37 13.48 5.73
C VAL A 123 -13.70 14.14 5.48
#